data_9fdd4619fbe6e4b92b5e526921df972d
#
_entry.id   9fdd4619fbe6e4b92b5e526921df972d
#
_cell.length_a   1.000
_cell.length_b   1.000
_cell.length_c   1.000
_cell.angle_alpha   90.00
_cell.angle_beta   90.00
_cell.angle_gamma   90.00
#
_symmetry.space_group_name_H-M   'P 1'
#
loop_
_entity.id
_entity.type
_entity.pdbx_description
1 polymer ?
#
loop_
_entity_poly.entity_id
_entity_poly.type
_entity_poly.pdbx_seq_one_letter_code
_entity_poly.pdbx_strand_id
1 'polypeptide(L)'
;MGTLLDGVNHIAILTADMERFIRFYQEAFDAKVEHDNRNHAGHAGERMVIMSIGGQSEFNVFEVPGNTQARVQTPMFGRGCIDHFGLNARSRETFEHVRVRLTVWL
;
A
#
# COMPACT_ATOMS: atom_id res chain seq x y z
N MET A 1 -4.83 -22.05 22.34
CA MET A 1 -4.69 -22.29 20.90
C MET A 1 -4.91 -20.99 20.15
N GLY A 2 -4.06 -20.70 19.17
CA GLY A 2 -4.19 -19.50 18.36
C GLY A 2 -5.34 -19.56 17.35
N THR A 3 -5.50 -18.48 16.60
CA THR A 3 -6.46 -18.45 15.50
C THR A 3 -6.02 -19.37 14.37
N LEU A 4 -6.96 -19.73 13.50
CA LEU A 4 -6.65 -20.55 12.32
C LEU A 4 -5.95 -19.74 11.21
N LEU A 5 -6.02 -18.43 11.27
CA LEU A 5 -5.47 -17.56 10.26
C LEU A 5 -4.14 -16.95 10.73
N ASP A 6 -3.29 -16.63 9.78
CA ASP A 6 -1.99 -16.04 10.01
C ASP A 6 -1.97 -14.59 9.50
N GLY A 7 -2.96 -13.83 9.96
CA GLY A 7 -3.05 -12.40 9.67
C GLY A 7 -3.52 -12.08 8.26
N VAL A 8 -3.12 -10.91 7.77
CA VAL A 8 -3.51 -10.40 6.47
C VAL A 8 -2.42 -10.71 5.45
N ASN A 9 -2.80 -11.34 4.34
CA ASN A 9 -1.86 -11.63 3.25
C ASN A 9 -1.60 -10.40 2.40
N HIS A 10 -2.66 -9.75 1.92
CA HIS A 10 -2.50 -8.56 1.11
C HIS A 10 -3.72 -7.64 1.20
N ILE A 11 -3.50 -6.39 0.85
CA ILE A 11 -4.54 -5.37 0.74
C ILE A 11 -4.44 -4.77 -0.65
N ALA A 12 -5.58 -4.70 -1.35
CA ALA A 12 -5.64 -4.07 -2.66
C ALA A 12 -5.86 -2.57 -2.51
N ILE A 13 -5.04 -1.78 -3.17
CA ILE A 13 -5.05 -0.32 -3.07
C ILE A 13 -5.08 0.27 -4.48
N LEU A 14 -5.92 1.29 -4.66
CA LEU A 14 -5.98 2.05 -5.90
C LEU A 14 -5.17 3.34 -5.74
N THR A 15 -4.34 3.65 -6.71
CA THR A 15 -3.56 4.90 -6.71
C THR A 15 -3.73 5.64 -8.04
N ALA A 16 -3.66 6.95 -7.98
CA ALA A 16 -3.64 7.79 -9.18
C ALA A 16 -2.21 8.02 -9.69
N ASP A 17 -1.19 7.65 -8.92
CA ASP A 17 0.21 7.89 -9.26
C ASP A 17 1.07 6.76 -8.69
N MET A 18 1.32 5.74 -9.50
CA MET A 18 2.05 4.56 -9.07
C MET A 18 3.49 4.87 -8.69
N GLU A 19 4.16 5.73 -9.46
CA GLU A 19 5.56 6.05 -9.20
C GLU A 19 5.74 6.75 -7.85
N ARG A 20 4.82 7.66 -7.53
CA ARG A 20 4.83 8.32 -6.23
C ARG A 20 4.52 7.35 -5.10
N PHE A 21 3.57 6.45 -5.30
CA PHE A 21 3.21 5.43 -4.31
C PHE A 21 4.42 4.54 -3.99
N ILE A 22 5.06 4.02 -5.03
CA ILE A 22 6.25 3.16 -4.86
C ILE A 22 7.35 3.90 -4.11
N ARG A 23 7.67 5.10 -4.57
CA ARG A 23 8.75 5.88 -3.97
C ARG A 23 8.48 6.18 -2.50
N PHE A 24 7.25 6.55 -2.15
CA PHE A 24 6.88 6.83 -0.77
C PHE A 24 7.13 5.62 0.13
N TYR A 25 6.62 4.46 -0.26
CA TYR A 25 6.76 3.28 0.58
C TYR A 25 8.19 2.72 0.60
N GLN A 26 8.94 2.89 -0.48
CA GLN A 26 10.35 2.54 -0.47
C GLN A 26 11.16 3.44 0.46
N GLU A 27 10.96 4.73 0.37
CA GLU A 27 11.76 5.69 1.15
C GLU A 27 11.36 5.72 2.63
N ALA A 28 10.08 5.64 2.93
CA ALA A 28 9.61 5.73 4.31
C ALA A 28 9.77 4.42 5.08
N PHE A 29 9.57 3.27 4.42
CA PHE A 29 9.44 1.98 5.12
C PHE A 29 10.34 0.87 4.60
N ASP A 30 11.19 1.14 3.65
CA ASP A 30 12.00 0.12 2.96
C ASP A 30 11.16 -0.99 2.32
N ALA A 31 9.93 -0.66 1.93
CA ALA A 31 9.08 -1.60 1.21
C ALA A 31 9.72 -1.97 -0.14
N LYS A 32 9.45 -3.17 -0.61
CA LYS A 32 10.10 -3.70 -1.82
C LYS A 32 9.07 -4.02 -2.88
N VAL A 33 9.38 -3.63 -4.12
CA VAL A 33 8.60 -4.08 -5.28
C VAL A 33 8.97 -5.53 -5.57
N GLU A 34 7.99 -6.42 -5.42
CA GLU A 34 8.16 -7.84 -5.71
C GLU A 34 7.72 -8.17 -7.13
N HIS A 35 6.77 -7.43 -7.68
CA HIS A 35 6.21 -7.68 -8.99
C HIS A 35 5.64 -6.39 -9.56
N ASP A 36 5.83 -6.19 -10.86
CA ASP A 36 5.31 -5.03 -11.58
C ASP A 36 4.74 -5.53 -12.91
N ASN A 37 3.42 -5.52 -13.02
CA ASN A 37 2.72 -6.03 -14.19
C ASN A 37 1.96 -4.90 -14.86
N ARG A 38 2.36 -4.61 -16.09
CA ARG A 38 1.65 -3.65 -16.96
C ARG A 38 0.62 -4.40 -17.79
N ASN A 39 -0.49 -3.75 -18.06
CA ASN A 39 -1.63 -4.36 -18.76
C ASN A 39 -2.23 -5.55 -17.99
N HIS A 40 -2.30 -5.39 -16.66
CA HIS A 40 -2.88 -6.40 -15.79
C HIS A 40 -4.30 -6.76 -16.22
N ALA A 41 -4.65 -8.05 -16.09
CA ALA A 41 -5.96 -8.59 -16.47
C ALA A 41 -6.36 -8.32 -17.94
N GLY A 42 -5.37 -8.06 -18.79
CA GLY A 42 -5.63 -7.79 -20.21
C GLY A 42 -6.16 -6.40 -20.52
N HIS A 43 -6.22 -5.52 -19.54
CA HIS A 43 -6.67 -4.15 -19.72
C HIS A 43 -5.48 -3.25 -20.07
N ALA A 44 -5.52 -2.64 -21.24
CA ALA A 44 -4.45 -1.79 -21.73
C ALA A 44 -4.20 -0.61 -20.77
N GLY A 45 -2.94 -0.47 -20.35
CA GLY A 45 -2.52 0.61 -19.48
C GLY A 45 -2.81 0.39 -17.98
N GLU A 46 -3.53 -0.65 -17.61
CA GLU A 46 -3.72 -0.99 -16.20
C GLU A 46 -2.42 -1.58 -15.65
N ARG A 47 -1.95 -1.02 -14.55
CA ARG A 47 -0.71 -1.45 -13.92
C ARG A 47 -1.01 -1.98 -12.53
N MET A 48 -0.46 -3.14 -12.22
CA MET A 48 -0.55 -3.73 -10.88
C MET A 48 0.86 -3.97 -10.35
N VAL A 49 1.13 -3.45 -9.17
CA VAL A 49 2.42 -3.61 -8.50
C VAL A 49 2.18 -4.29 -7.16
N ILE A 50 2.96 -5.32 -6.88
CA ILE A 50 2.95 -5.97 -5.57
C ILE A 50 4.15 -5.46 -4.79
N MET A 51 3.90 -4.90 -3.60
CA MET A 51 4.94 -4.42 -2.72
C MET A 51 4.91 -5.19 -1.41
N SER A 52 6.06 -5.74 -1.03
CA SER A 52 6.23 -6.30 0.30
C SER A 52 6.36 -5.18 1.32
N ILE A 53 5.56 -5.25 2.37
CA ILE A 53 5.59 -4.27 3.47
C ILE A 53 6.09 -4.89 4.78
N GLY A 54 6.60 -6.10 4.70
CA GLY A 54 7.19 -6.80 5.84
C GLY A 54 6.40 -8.05 6.23
N GLY A 55 7.07 -8.97 6.88
CA GLY A 55 6.48 -10.25 7.21
C GLY A 55 6.00 -10.95 5.94
N GLN A 56 4.75 -11.39 5.95
CA GLN A 56 4.11 -12.00 4.78
C GLN A 56 3.04 -11.11 4.17
N SER A 57 3.04 -9.83 4.55
CA SER A 57 2.01 -8.90 4.08
C SER A 57 2.47 -8.09 2.89
N GLU A 58 1.54 -7.84 1.99
CA GLU A 58 1.79 -7.12 0.75
C GLU A 58 0.70 -6.10 0.48
N PHE A 59 1.05 -5.08 -0.30
CA PHE A 59 0.07 -4.26 -1.00
C PHE A 59 0.00 -4.73 -2.45
N ASN A 60 -1.21 -4.91 -2.97
CA ASN A 60 -1.46 -5.04 -4.39
C ASN A 60 -1.99 -3.71 -4.87
N VAL A 61 -1.14 -2.94 -5.55
CA VAL A 61 -1.43 -1.55 -5.90
C VAL A 61 -1.82 -1.47 -7.36
N PHE A 62 -2.95 -0.82 -7.63
CA PHE A 62 -3.51 -0.70 -8.98
C PHE A 62 -3.55 0.76 -9.41
N GLU A 63 -3.10 0.99 -10.65
CA GLU A 63 -3.26 2.28 -11.33
C GLU A 63 -4.03 2.01 -12.61
N VAL A 64 -5.22 2.58 -12.70
CA VAL A 64 -6.17 2.30 -13.79
C VAL A 64 -6.39 3.57 -14.61
N PRO A 65 -6.07 3.58 -15.92
CA PRO A 65 -6.28 4.74 -16.77
C PRO A 65 -7.75 5.19 -16.76
N GLY A 66 -7.95 6.49 -16.61
CA GLY A 66 -9.28 7.07 -16.59
C GLY A 66 -10.04 6.92 -15.28
N ASN A 67 -9.46 6.22 -14.29
CA ASN A 67 -10.09 6.09 -12.98
C ASN A 67 -9.97 7.40 -12.22
N THR A 68 -11.10 7.89 -11.71
CA THR A 68 -11.15 9.13 -10.92
C THR A 68 -11.30 8.87 -9.43
N GLN A 69 -11.59 7.64 -9.03
CA GLN A 69 -11.90 7.30 -7.63
C GLN A 69 -10.68 7.35 -6.73
N ALA A 70 -9.49 7.07 -7.26
CA ALA A 70 -8.25 7.11 -6.48
C ALA A 70 -7.92 8.52 -5.96
N ARG A 71 -8.52 9.55 -6.53
CA ARG A 71 -8.31 10.94 -6.10
C ARG A 71 -9.38 11.45 -5.15
N VAL A 72 -10.42 10.64 -4.92
CA VAL A 72 -11.54 11.04 -4.08
C VAL A 72 -11.22 10.65 -2.64
N GLN A 73 -11.27 11.64 -1.75
CA GLN A 73 -11.16 11.40 -0.33
C GLN A 73 -12.56 11.17 0.24
N THR A 74 -12.78 9.99 0.79
CA THR A 74 -14.05 9.67 1.41
C THR A 74 -14.02 10.06 2.89
N PRO A 75 -15.17 10.47 3.46
CA PRO A 75 -15.23 10.74 4.90
C PRO A 75 -14.94 9.48 5.71
N MET A 76 -14.36 9.65 6.89
CA MET A 76 -14.23 8.55 7.84
C MET A 76 -15.61 7.98 8.15
N PHE A 77 -15.63 6.67 8.40
CA PHE A 77 -16.86 5.92 8.70
C PHE A 77 -17.86 5.90 7.54
N GLY A 78 -17.39 6.29 6.34
CA GLY A 78 -18.19 6.19 5.13
C GLY A 78 -18.37 4.74 4.69
N ARG A 79 -19.51 4.46 4.05
CA ARG A 79 -19.82 3.12 3.58
C ARG A 79 -18.97 2.73 2.38
N GLY A 80 -18.54 1.48 2.35
CA GLY A 80 -17.87 0.91 1.17
C GLY A 80 -16.39 1.17 1.08
N CYS A 81 -15.77 1.68 2.14
CA CYS A 81 -14.33 1.89 2.18
C CYS A 81 -13.74 1.34 3.48
N ILE A 82 -12.45 1.04 3.45
CA ILE A 82 -11.70 0.76 4.66
C ILE A 82 -11.42 2.10 5.33
N ASP A 83 -11.86 2.26 6.56
CA ASP A 83 -11.65 3.50 7.31
C ASP A 83 -10.17 3.77 7.52
N HIS A 84 -9.45 2.80 8.06
CA HIS A 84 -8.00 2.86 8.21
C HIS A 84 -7.46 1.46 8.49
N PHE A 85 -6.17 1.29 8.35
CA PHE A 85 -5.45 0.10 8.79
C PHE A 85 -4.15 0.54 9.43
N GLY A 86 -3.62 -0.30 10.31
CA GLY A 86 -2.36 -0.01 10.99
C GLY A 86 -1.25 -0.91 10.51
N LEU A 87 -0.05 -0.37 10.46
CA LEU A 87 1.15 -1.13 10.19
C LEU A 87 1.99 -1.21 11.46
N ASN A 88 2.59 -2.36 11.69
CA ASN A 88 3.43 -2.57 12.87
C ASN A 88 4.90 -2.33 12.55
N ALA A 89 5.52 -1.45 13.31
CA ALA A 89 6.98 -1.38 13.33
C ALA A 89 7.52 -2.58 14.12
N ARG A 90 8.68 -3.09 13.73
CA ARG A 90 9.30 -4.25 14.39
C ARG A 90 9.68 -3.99 15.84
N SER A 91 9.99 -2.73 16.15
CA SER A 91 10.44 -2.33 17.47
C SER A 91 10.16 -0.85 17.69
N ARG A 92 10.32 -0.39 18.92
CA ARG A 92 10.24 1.04 19.21
C ARG A 92 11.30 1.84 18.47
N GLU A 93 12.50 1.30 18.38
CA GLU A 93 13.59 1.93 17.64
C GLU A 93 13.23 2.08 16.15
N THR A 94 12.68 1.05 15.54
CA THR A 94 12.22 1.11 14.15
C THR A 94 11.10 2.13 13.99
N PHE A 95 10.17 2.19 14.93
CA PHE A 95 9.08 3.16 14.91
C PHE A 95 9.63 4.59 14.87
N GLU A 96 10.58 4.90 15.74
CA GLU A 96 11.19 6.24 15.79
C GLU A 96 11.95 6.55 14.50
N HIS A 97 12.63 5.57 13.93
CA HIS A 97 13.34 5.73 12.67
C HIS A 97 12.38 6.07 11.52
N VAL A 98 11.28 5.34 11.43
CA VAL A 98 10.24 5.60 10.43
C VAL A 98 9.62 6.98 10.63
N ARG A 99 9.37 7.36 11.86
CA ARG A 99 8.82 8.68 12.17
C ARG A 99 9.69 9.80 11.61
N VAL A 100 11.01 9.68 11.76
CA VAL A 100 11.95 10.66 11.21
C VAL A 100 11.90 10.69 9.67
N ARG A 101 11.88 9.53 9.03
CA ARG A 101 11.79 9.45 7.56
C ARG A 101 10.52 10.10 7.02
N LEU A 102 9.42 9.94 7.72
CA LEU A 102 8.15 10.51 7.31
C LEU A 102 8.15 12.04 7.30
N THR A 103 9.00 12.69 8.06
CA THR A 103 9.07 14.15 8.07
C THR A 103 9.46 14.72 6.70
N VAL A 104 10.19 13.97 5.89
CA VAL A 104 10.58 14.37 4.55
C VAL A 104 9.37 14.49 3.62
N TRP A 105 8.30 13.75 3.91
CA TRP A 105 7.12 13.67 3.06
C TRP A 105 5.98 14.59 3.50
N LEU A 106 6.12 15.22 4.63
CA LEU A 106 5.15 16.17 5.15
C LEU A 106 5.54 17.61 4.81
#